data_4167b0e56cbc196a92428321ab77edf0
#
_entry.id   4167b0e56cbc196a92428321ab77edf0
#
_cell.length_a   1.000
_cell.length_b   1.000
_cell.length_c   1.000
_cell.angle_alpha   90.00
_cell.angle_beta   90.00
_cell.angle_gamma   90.00
#
_symmetry.space_group_name_H-M   'P 1'
#
loop_
_entity.id
_entity.type
_entity.pdbx_description
1 polymer ?
#
loop_
_entity_poly.entity_id
_entity_poly.type
_entity_poly.pdbx_seq_one_letter_code
_entity_poly.pdbx_strand_id
1 'polypeptide(L)'
;MSSPEFRSGFVCFVGRPNTGKSTLTNALVGQKVAITSNRPQTTRHTIRGIVHRENFQIVLVDTPGLHRPRTLLGQRLNDLVRDTYSEVDVIGLCIPADEGIGPGDKWIYEQIKLVAPRTTLIAIVTKIDKVSKERVAEQLLSVSQLVGPEVDI
;
A
#
# COMPACT_ATOMS: atom_id res chain seq x y z
N MET A 1 12.33 -32.02 13.00
CA MET A 1 12.15 -30.57 12.85
C MET A 1 11.52 -30.26 11.51
N SER A 2 10.30 -29.76 11.56
CA SER A 2 9.65 -29.28 10.34
C SER A 2 10.36 -28.02 9.86
N SER A 3 10.75 -27.97 8.59
CA SER A 3 11.21 -26.75 7.96
C SER A 3 10.13 -25.68 8.07
N PRO A 4 10.48 -24.39 8.29
CA PRO A 4 9.47 -23.35 8.32
C PRO A 4 8.70 -23.32 7.00
N GLU A 5 7.39 -23.23 7.10
CA GLU A 5 6.51 -23.18 5.95
C GLU A 5 6.79 -21.93 5.14
N PHE A 6 7.05 -22.08 3.84
CA PHE A 6 7.24 -20.95 2.94
C PHE A 6 5.89 -20.26 2.71
N ARG A 7 5.87 -18.96 2.95
CA ARG A 7 4.66 -18.14 2.79
C ARG A 7 4.81 -17.16 1.65
N SER A 8 3.73 -16.96 0.94
CA SER A 8 3.67 -16.04 -0.20
C SER A 8 2.38 -15.23 -0.14
N GLY A 9 2.45 -13.97 -0.52
CA GLY A 9 1.28 -13.11 -0.50
C GLY A 9 1.43 -11.91 -1.42
N PHE A 10 0.30 -11.27 -1.69
CA PHE A 10 0.21 -10.07 -2.50
C PHE A 10 0.00 -8.85 -1.60
N VAL A 11 0.78 -7.80 -1.84
CA VAL A 11 0.73 -6.55 -1.08
C VAL A 11 0.64 -5.38 -2.06
N CYS A 12 -0.19 -4.41 -1.76
CA CYS A 12 -0.18 -3.13 -2.46
C CYS A 12 0.00 -1.97 -1.50
N PHE A 13 0.66 -0.92 -1.97
CA PHE A 13 0.80 0.33 -1.22
C PHE A 13 -0.15 1.36 -1.78
N VAL A 14 -0.88 2.03 -0.91
CA VAL A 14 -1.82 3.09 -1.27
C VAL A 14 -1.47 4.36 -0.52
N GLY A 15 -1.91 5.49 -1.03
CA GLY A 15 -1.66 6.79 -0.44
C GLY A 15 -1.75 7.88 -1.50
N ARG A 16 -1.72 9.13 -1.04
CA ARG A 16 -1.70 10.28 -1.93
C ARG A 16 -0.45 10.26 -2.84
N PRO A 17 -0.44 10.97 -3.97
CA PRO A 17 0.78 11.12 -4.76
C PRO A 17 1.94 11.65 -3.91
N ASN A 18 3.14 11.20 -4.20
CA ASN A 18 4.39 11.64 -3.55
C ASN A 18 4.49 11.32 -2.05
N THR A 19 3.83 10.28 -1.58
CA THR A 19 3.94 9.82 -0.18
C THR A 19 5.09 8.83 0.05
N GLY A 20 5.87 8.53 -0.97
CA GLY A 20 7.01 7.63 -0.86
C GLY A 20 6.74 6.17 -1.21
N LYS A 21 5.61 5.87 -1.84
CA LYS A 21 5.26 4.49 -2.22
C LYS A 21 6.31 3.87 -3.14
N SER A 22 6.75 4.58 -4.17
CA SER A 22 7.75 4.09 -5.11
C SER A 22 9.11 3.92 -4.45
N THR A 23 9.50 4.85 -3.60
CA THR A 23 10.76 4.77 -2.85
C THR A 23 10.75 3.55 -1.93
N LEU A 24 9.64 3.33 -1.23
CA LEU A 24 9.48 2.16 -0.35
C LEU A 24 9.55 0.86 -1.15
N THR A 25 8.86 0.79 -2.27
CA THR A 25 8.87 -0.38 -3.16
C THR A 25 10.29 -0.69 -3.62
N ASN A 26 11.01 0.31 -4.09
CA ASN A 26 12.38 0.15 -4.56
C ASN A 26 13.33 -0.30 -3.45
N ALA A 27 13.14 0.22 -2.25
CA ALA A 27 13.95 -0.17 -1.10
C ALA A 27 13.71 -1.62 -0.68
N LEU A 28 12.47 -2.07 -0.72
CA LEU A 28 12.11 -3.43 -0.35
C LEU A 28 12.60 -4.46 -1.39
N VAL A 29 12.51 -4.13 -2.65
CA VAL A 29 12.92 -5.03 -3.73
C VAL A 29 14.45 -5.09 -3.84
N GLY A 30 15.17 -4.05 -3.39
CA GLY A 30 16.63 -4.03 -3.36
C GLY A 30 17.31 -3.83 -4.70
N GLN A 31 16.70 -4.24 -5.76
CA GLN A 31 17.14 -3.98 -7.14
C GLN A 31 15.92 -3.69 -7.98
N LYS A 32 16.10 -2.83 -8.99
CA LYS A 32 15.04 -2.57 -9.97
C LYS A 32 14.75 -3.84 -10.76
N VAL A 33 14.02 -4.76 -10.19
CA VAL A 33 13.42 -5.82 -10.99
C VAL A 33 12.01 -5.38 -11.33
N ALA A 34 11.91 -4.53 -12.32
CA ALA A 34 10.66 -4.37 -13.02
C ALA A 34 10.47 -5.63 -13.84
N ILE A 35 9.87 -6.63 -13.25
CA ILE A 35 9.32 -7.71 -14.06
C ILE A 35 8.05 -7.15 -14.67
N THR A 36 8.21 -6.45 -15.76
CA THR A 36 7.09 -6.16 -16.63
C THR A 36 6.71 -7.46 -17.30
N SER A 37 5.73 -8.13 -16.70
CA SER A 37 5.08 -9.20 -17.42
C SER A 37 4.33 -8.58 -18.59
N ASN A 38 4.84 -8.75 -19.80
CA ASN A 38 4.18 -8.35 -21.03
C ASN A 38 3.02 -9.27 -21.43
N ARG A 39 2.44 -9.97 -20.47
CA ARG A 39 1.29 -10.84 -20.74
C ARG A 39 0.03 -10.19 -20.20
N PRO A 40 -0.63 -9.31 -20.97
CA PRO A 40 -1.82 -8.61 -20.49
C PRO A 40 -3.03 -9.51 -20.27
N GLN A 41 -2.93 -10.79 -20.61
CA GLN A 41 -4.07 -11.71 -20.58
C GLN A 41 -4.16 -12.56 -19.33
N THR A 42 -3.12 -12.62 -18.50
CA THR A 42 -3.06 -13.57 -17.39
C THR A 42 -2.95 -12.95 -16.02
N THR A 43 -2.68 -11.64 -15.91
CA THR A 43 -2.62 -10.96 -14.63
C THR A 43 -3.47 -9.70 -14.68
N ARG A 44 -4.47 -9.61 -13.81
CA ARG A 44 -5.24 -8.39 -13.59
C ARG A 44 -4.41 -7.29 -12.94
N HIS A 45 -3.23 -7.63 -12.45
CA HIS A 45 -2.41 -6.75 -11.65
C HIS A 45 -1.05 -6.57 -12.27
N THR A 46 -0.57 -5.33 -12.29
CA THR A 46 0.81 -5.03 -12.66
C THR A 46 1.70 -5.29 -11.47
N ILE A 47 2.61 -6.22 -11.59
CA ILE A 47 3.57 -6.54 -10.54
C ILE A 47 4.69 -5.51 -10.59
N ARG A 48 4.91 -4.79 -9.48
CA ARG A 48 6.00 -3.83 -9.32
C ARG A 48 7.32 -4.48 -8.95
N GLY A 49 7.26 -5.58 -8.23
CA GLY A 49 8.45 -6.28 -7.82
C GLY A 49 8.13 -7.45 -6.91
N ILE A 50 9.14 -8.25 -6.64
CA ILE A 50 9.02 -9.41 -5.76
C ILE A 50 10.10 -9.29 -4.68
N VAL A 51 9.68 -9.34 -3.43
CA VAL A 51 10.60 -9.45 -2.29
C VAL A 51 10.72 -10.92 -1.95
N HIS A 52 11.87 -11.49 -2.25
CA HIS A 52 12.11 -12.90 -1.97
C HIS A 52 13.07 -13.04 -0.78
N ARG A 53 12.67 -13.82 0.19
CA ARG A 53 13.46 -14.15 1.37
C ARG A 53 13.43 -15.67 1.57
N GLU A 54 14.23 -16.14 2.51
CA GLU A 54 14.36 -17.56 2.78
C GLU A 54 13.03 -18.23 3.16
N ASN A 55 12.21 -17.54 3.94
CA ASN A 55 10.97 -18.09 4.48
C ASN A 55 9.71 -17.53 3.85
N PHE A 56 9.81 -16.51 3.01
CA PHE A 56 8.63 -15.88 2.43
C PHE A 56 8.93 -15.16 1.13
N GLN A 57 7.88 -14.87 0.41
CA GLN A 57 7.89 -14.08 -0.81
C GLN A 57 6.71 -13.11 -0.78
N ILE A 58 6.98 -11.85 -1.07
CA ILE A 58 5.96 -10.83 -1.18
C ILE A 58 5.92 -10.33 -2.62
N VAL A 59 4.76 -10.39 -3.23
CA VAL A 59 4.54 -9.84 -4.55
C VAL A 59 3.93 -8.45 -4.39
N LEU A 60 4.68 -7.42 -4.78
CA LEU A 60 4.22 -6.03 -4.71
C LEU A 60 3.46 -5.70 -5.98
N VAL A 61 2.18 -5.40 -5.81
CA VAL A 61 1.25 -5.13 -6.91
C VAL A 61 1.07 -3.61 -7.04
N ASP A 62 1.10 -3.12 -8.27
CA ASP A 62 0.80 -1.73 -8.55
C ASP A 62 -0.69 -1.49 -8.47
N THR A 63 -1.07 -0.39 -7.82
CA THR A 63 -2.45 0.07 -7.82
C THR A 63 -2.50 1.45 -8.43
N PRO A 64 -3.35 1.67 -9.45
CA PRO A 64 -3.62 3.03 -9.90
C PRO A 64 -4.19 3.83 -8.73
N GLY A 65 -3.86 5.12 -8.66
CA GLY A 65 -4.28 5.95 -7.55
C GLY A 65 -5.80 6.03 -7.43
N LEU A 66 -6.32 5.78 -6.24
CA LEU A 66 -7.73 5.98 -5.93
C LEU A 66 -8.01 7.48 -5.88
N HIS A 67 -8.99 7.95 -6.65
CA HIS A 67 -9.37 9.37 -6.69
C HIS A 67 -10.88 9.52 -6.80
N ARG A 68 -11.37 10.71 -6.45
CA ARG A 68 -12.79 10.97 -6.56
C ARG A 68 -13.19 10.98 -8.03
N PRO A 69 -14.17 10.15 -8.44
CA PRO A 69 -14.57 10.09 -9.84
C PRO A 69 -15.34 11.36 -10.24
N ARG A 70 -14.92 11.97 -11.34
CA ARG A 70 -15.61 13.10 -11.95
C ARG A 70 -16.30 12.69 -13.27
N THR A 71 -15.96 11.51 -13.79
CA THR A 71 -16.45 11.00 -15.05
C THR A 71 -16.77 9.52 -14.93
N LEU A 72 -17.53 8.99 -15.89
CA LEU A 72 -17.79 7.54 -15.99
C LEU A 72 -16.50 6.74 -16.12
N LEU A 73 -15.52 7.25 -16.85
CA LEU A 73 -14.21 6.60 -16.97
C LEU A 73 -13.50 6.54 -15.61
N GLY A 74 -13.55 7.62 -14.83
CA GLY A 74 -12.99 7.65 -13.49
C GLY A 74 -13.67 6.66 -12.56
N GLN A 75 -14.98 6.49 -12.67
CA GLN A 75 -15.72 5.49 -11.90
C GLN A 75 -15.28 4.07 -12.23
N ARG A 76 -15.09 3.75 -13.50
CA ARG A 76 -14.63 2.44 -13.93
C ARG A 76 -13.19 2.15 -13.44
N LEU A 77 -12.33 3.16 -13.46
CA LEU A 77 -10.99 3.03 -12.93
C LEU A 77 -11.00 2.77 -11.42
N ASN A 78 -11.87 3.45 -10.68
CA ASN A 78 -12.02 3.22 -9.25
C ASN A 78 -12.58 1.81 -8.96
N ASP A 79 -13.49 1.30 -9.79
CA ASP A 79 -13.99 -0.07 -9.66
C ASP A 79 -12.86 -1.09 -9.83
N LEU A 80 -11.96 -0.88 -10.81
CA LEU A 80 -10.79 -1.73 -10.99
C LEU A 80 -9.87 -1.68 -9.77
N VAL A 81 -9.65 -0.51 -9.20
CA VAL A 81 -8.85 -0.34 -7.99
C VAL A 81 -9.50 -1.08 -6.82
N ARG A 82 -10.81 -0.98 -6.68
CA ARG A 82 -11.55 -1.70 -5.65
C ARG A 82 -11.39 -3.21 -5.77
N ASP A 83 -11.48 -3.75 -6.99
CA ASP A 83 -11.28 -5.17 -7.24
C ASP A 83 -9.86 -5.58 -6.83
N THR A 84 -8.87 -4.76 -7.17
CA THR A 84 -7.48 -5.01 -6.79
C THR A 84 -7.33 -5.05 -5.27
N TYR A 85 -7.91 -4.09 -4.56
CA TYR A 85 -7.79 -4.00 -3.10
C TYR A 85 -8.41 -5.21 -2.39
N SER A 86 -9.50 -5.75 -2.93
CA SER A 86 -10.15 -6.93 -2.35
C SER A 86 -9.40 -8.23 -2.64
N GLU A 87 -8.55 -8.25 -3.66
CA GLU A 87 -7.81 -9.44 -4.08
C GLU A 87 -6.41 -9.56 -3.47
N VAL A 88 -5.84 -8.48 -2.94
CA VAL A 88 -4.54 -8.54 -2.27
C VAL A 88 -4.70 -9.02 -0.83
N ASP A 89 -3.62 -9.54 -0.27
CA ASP A 89 -3.61 -10.04 1.11
C ASP A 89 -3.42 -8.94 2.13
N VAL A 90 -2.61 -7.93 1.80
CA VAL A 90 -2.30 -6.81 2.69
C VAL A 90 -2.28 -5.51 1.90
N ILE A 91 -2.87 -4.47 2.49
CA ILE A 91 -2.81 -3.10 1.98
C ILE A 91 -1.95 -2.27 2.94
N GLY A 92 -0.93 -1.62 2.41
CA GLY A 92 -0.09 -0.68 3.17
C GLY A 92 -0.48 0.77 2.85
N LEU A 93 -1.10 1.45 3.80
CA LEU A 93 -1.44 2.87 3.66
C LEU A 93 -0.22 3.71 4.02
N CYS A 94 0.32 4.43 3.04
CA CYS A 94 1.51 5.25 3.23
C CYS A 94 1.14 6.68 3.57
N ILE A 95 1.67 7.16 4.69
CA ILE A 95 1.44 8.52 5.19
C ILE A 95 2.81 9.14 5.48
N PRO A 96 3.17 10.25 4.82
CA PRO A 96 4.48 10.85 5.02
C PRO A 96 4.57 11.57 6.38
N ALA A 97 5.75 11.50 6.99
CA ALA A 97 5.99 12.15 8.29
C ALA A 97 6.16 13.66 8.16
N ASP A 98 6.54 14.14 6.99
CA ASP A 98 6.80 15.57 6.74
C ASP A 98 5.56 16.38 6.38
N GLU A 99 4.41 15.74 6.30
CA GLU A 99 3.13 16.39 6.02
C GLU A 99 2.07 15.98 7.05
N GLY A 100 1.15 16.89 7.36
CA GLY A 100 0.02 16.55 8.21
C GLY A 100 -0.98 15.65 7.51
N ILE A 101 -1.75 14.92 8.29
CA ILE A 101 -2.85 14.09 7.76
C ILE A 101 -3.97 15.02 7.29
N GLY A 102 -4.30 14.92 6.02
CA GLY A 102 -5.31 15.76 5.39
C GLY A 102 -6.56 15.00 5.01
N PRO A 103 -7.54 15.72 4.40
CA PRO A 103 -8.79 15.10 3.94
C PRO A 103 -8.58 13.97 2.91
N GLY A 104 -7.54 14.08 2.09
CA GLY A 104 -7.20 13.05 1.12
C GLY A 104 -6.81 11.73 1.77
N ASP A 105 -6.01 11.78 2.83
CA ASP A 105 -5.62 10.59 3.57
C ASP A 105 -6.83 9.92 4.23
N LYS A 106 -7.69 10.72 4.84
CA LYS A 106 -8.92 10.24 5.47
C LYS A 106 -9.85 9.59 4.45
N TRP A 107 -10.01 10.21 3.29
CA TRP A 107 -10.85 9.69 2.22
C TRP A 107 -10.34 8.33 1.72
N ILE A 108 -9.04 8.22 1.47
CA ILE A 108 -8.41 6.95 1.03
C ILE A 108 -8.64 5.86 2.08
N TYR A 109 -8.41 6.16 3.34
CA TYR A 109 -8.64 5.22 4.43
C TYR A 109 -10.09 4.73 4.48
N GLU A 110 -11.05 5.65 4.36
CA GLU A 110 -12.47 5.33 4.34
C GLU A 110 -12.83 4.44 3.15
N GLN A 111 -12.28 4.73 1.97
CA GLN A 111 -12.51 3.91 0.78
C GLN A 111 -11.97 2.50 0.95
N ILE A 112 -10.79 2.34 1.53
CA ILE A 112 -10.22 1.02 1.80
C ILE A 112 -11.14 0.21 2.71
N LYS A 113 -11.65 0.82 3.75
CA LYS A 113 -12.58 0.14 4.68
C LYS A 113 -13.88 -0.28 4.01
N LEU A 114 -14.37 0.53 3.07
CA LEU A 114 -15.60 0.23 2.34
C LEU A 114 -15.42 -0.91 1.34
N VAL A 115 -14.29 -0.91 0.61
CA VAL A 115 -14.11 -1.82 -0.53
C VAL A 115 -13.37 -3.10 -0.15
N ALA A 116 -12.58 -3.08 0.90
CA ALA A 116 -11.79 -4.22 1.33
C ALA A 116 -11.81 -4.39 2.86
N PRO A 117 -13.03 -4.55 3.46
CA PRO A 117 -13.14 -4.60 4.91
C PRO A 117 -12.48 -5.84 5.54
N ARG A 118 -12.23 -6.87 4.75
CA ARG A 118 -11.63 -8.12 5.22
C ARG A 118 -10.14 -8.23 4.92
N THR A 119 -9.60 -7.31 4.11
CA THR A 119 -8.18 -7.29 3.79
C THR A 119 -7.40 -6.68 4.96
N THR A 120 -6.28 -7.28 5.31
CA THR A 120 -5.42 -6.75 6.35
C THR A 120 -4.85 -5.40 5.92
N LEU A 121 -5.05 -4.39 6.74
CA LEU A 121 -4.53 -3.05 6.53
C LEU A 121 -3.41 -2.78 7.52
N ILE A 122 -2.29 -2.27 7.01
CA ILE A 122 -1.22 -1.71 7.84
C ILE A 122 -1.02 -0.25 7.46
N ALA A 123 -0.59 0.56 8.40
CA ALA A 123 -0.23 1.95 8.13
C ALA A 123 1.29 2.09 8.17
N ILE A 124 1.84 2.80 7.20
CA ILE A 124 3.29 2.96 7.06
C ILE A 124 3.60 4.44 7.05
N VAL A 125 4.34 4.90 8.06
CA VAL A 125 4.81 6.28 8.11
C VAL A 125 6.10 6.37 7.32
N THR A 126 6.06 7.12 6.22
CA THR A 126 7.19 7.26 5.29
C THR A 126 7.95 8.57 5.53
N LYS A 127 9.09 8.73 4.89
CA LYS A 127 9.91 9.96 4.91
C LYS A 127 10.36 10.35 6.32
N ILE A 128 10.58 9.37 7.18
CA ILE A 128 11.00 9.61 8.57
C ILE A 128 12.40 10.20 8.66
N ASP A 129 13.21 10.04 7.63
CA ASP A 129 14.55 10.62 7.50
C ASP A 129 14.52 12.15 7.29
N LYS A 130 13.39 12.71 6.89
CA LYS A 130 13.25 14.14 6.58
C LYS A 130 12.80 14.98 7.76
N VAL A 131 12.48 14.37 8.89
CA VAL A 131 11.91 15.06 10.05
C VAL A 131 12.62 14.62 11.32
N SER A 132 12.38 15.36 12.42
CA SER A 132 12.93 15.02 13.73
C SER A 132 12.24 13.77 14.30
N LYS A 133 12.88 13.14 15.29
CA LYS A 133 12.29 12.00 16.00
C LYS A 133 10.99 12.38 16.70
N GLU A 134 10.92 13.59 17.23
CA GLU A 134 9.71 14.12 17.86
C GLU A 134 8.56 14.21 16.86
N ARG A 135 8.85 14.67 15.65
CA ARG A 135 7.85 14.74 14.59
C ARG A 135 7.38 13.36 14.16
N VAL A 136 8.28 12.39 14.08
CA VAL A 136 7.91 10.99 13.80
C VAL A 136 6.93 10.48 14.85
N ALA A 137 7.23 10.72 16.13
CA ALA A 137 6.35 10.30 17.22
C ALA A 137 4.96 10.95 17.14
N GLU A 138 4.91 12.25 16.85
CA GLU A 138 3.64 12.96 16.65
C GLU A 138 2.83 12.38 15.50
N GLN A 139 3.49 12.07 14.39
CA GLN A 139 2.82 11.50 13.22
C GLN A 139 2.31 10.09 13.49
N LEU A 140 3.07 9.27 14.21
CA LEU A 140 2.61 7.95 14.62
C LEU A 140 1.34 8.02 15.47
N LEU A 141 1.27 8.98 16.39
CA LEU A 141 0.06 9.21 17.18
C LEU A 141 -1.11 9.65 16.31
N SER A 142 -0.87 10.56 15.38
CA SER A 142 -1.91 11.04 14.46
C SER A 142 -2.44 9.91 13.58
N VAL A 143 -1.56 9.06 13.07
CA VAL A 143 -1.94 7.90 12.26
C VAL A 143 -2.73 6.91 13.10
N SER A 144 -2.31 6.65 14.33
CA SER A 144 -3.02 5.78 15.26
C SER A 144 -4.45 6.26 15.52
N GLN A 145 -4.66 7.56 15.64
CA GLN A 145 -5.99 8.15 15.80
C GLN A 145 -6.83 8.00 14.53
N LEU A 146 -6.20 8.08 13.37
CA LEU A 146 -6.90 7.93 12.09
C LEU A 146 -7.39 6.49 11.88
N VAL A 147 -6.53 5.52 12.10
CA VAL A 147 -6.80 4.12 11.72
C VAL A 147 -7.33 3.27 12.87
N GLY A 148 -7.17 3.73 14.10
CA GLY A 148 -7.63 3.01 15.28
C GLY A 148 -6.69 1.89 15.76
N PRO A 149 -7.03 1.24 16.88
CA PRO A 149 -6.12 0.27 17.52
C PRO A 149 -6.01 -1.07 16.78
N GLU A 150 -6.89 -1.35 15.85
CA GLU A 150 -6.90 -2.62 15.12
C GLU A 150 -5.90 -2.67 13.97
N VAL A 151 -5.35 -1.53 13.58
CA VAL A 151 -4.41 -1.41 12.46
C VAL A 151 -3.00 -1.27 13.00
N ASP A 152 -2.10 -2.11 12.52
CA ASP A 152 -0.68 -2.03 12.86
C ASP A 152 -0.01 -0.86 12.12
N ILE A 153 0.93 -0.22 12.78
CA ILE A 153 1.68 0.91 12.23
C ILE A 153 3.17 0.58 12.16
#